data_820bff602350f23b48501316e6a5aaef
#
_entry.id   820bff602350f23b48501316e6a5aaef
#
_cell.length_a   1.000
_cell.length_b   1.000
_cell.length_c   1.000
_cell.angle_alpha   90.00
_cell.angle_beta   90.00
_cell.angle_gamma   90.00
#
_symmetry.space_group_name_H-M   'P 1'
#
loop_
_entity.id
_entity.type
_entity.pdbx_description
1 polymer ?
#
loop_
_entity_poly.entity_id
_entity_poly.type
_entity_poly.pdbx_seq_one_letter_code
_entity_poly.pdbx_strand_id
1 'polypeptide(L)'
;MYKRQIENKIKISPFIKDAIVIGDKRKFLSALIAIEFDTVSNWALRKNIPHTTYRDLSEKQEVKDLIWKEILKANEQTSSLEIRKFRMIPKELDHEDGELTATQKIKRNVLIEQFNELIEEMYS
;
A
#
# COMPACT_ATOMS: atom_id res chain seq x y z
N MET A 1 -14.27 11.00 1.11
CA MET A 1 -14.16 11.00 2.57
C MET A 1 -14.05 9.61 3.14
N TYR A 2 -14.88 8.68 2.69
CA TYR A 2 -14.77 7.29 3.12
C TYR A 2 -13.40 6.67 2.80
N LYS A 3 -12.75 7.10 1.72
CA LYS A 3 -11.44 6.56 1.33
C LYS A 3 -10.38 6.80 2.40
N ARG A 4 -10.40 7.98 3.04
CA ARG A 4 -9.46 8.28 4.12
C ARG A 4 -9.72 7.44 5.35
N GLN A 5 -10.97 7.09 5.63
CA GLN A 5 -11.30 6.23 6.75
C GLN A 5 -10.70 4.85 6.56
N ILE A 6 -10.82 4.30 5.35
CA ILE A 6 -10.24 3.00 5.03
C ILE A 6 -8.71 3.08 5.07
N GLU A 7 -8.13 4.14 4.49
CA GLU A 7 -6.68 4.34 4.51
C GLU A 7 -6.14 4.38 5.94
N ASN A 8 -6.83 5.08 6.83
CA ASN A 8 -6.40 5.17 8.22
C ASN A 8 -6.47 3.82 8.92
N LYS A 9 -7.48 3.02 8.62
CA LYS A 9 -7.60 1.67 9.20
C LYS A 9 -6.50 0.75 8.68
N ILE A 10 -6.17 0.83 7.40
CA ILE A 10 -5.07 0.06 6.82
C ILE A 10 -3.74 0.45 7.47
N LYS A 11 -3.54 1.75 7.69
CA LYS A 11 -2.28 2.25 8.26
C LYS A 11 -2.10 1.96 9.75
N ILE A 12 -3.10 1.41 10.42
CA ILE A 12 -2.95 0.94 11.79
C ILE A 12 -1.93 -0.21 11.84
N SER A 13 -1.83 -0.98 10.74
CA SER A 13 -0.87 -2.08 10.67
C SER A 13 0.57 -1.56 10.73
N PRO A 14 1.44 -2.17 11.57
CA PRO A 14 2.85 -1.76 11.62
C PRO A 14 3.62 -2.10 10.34
N PHE A 15 3.09 -2.94 9.49
CA PHE A 15 3.72 -3.34 8.24
C PHE A 15 3.46 -2.36 7.10
N ILE A 16 2.51 -1.46 7.27
CA ILE A 16 2.09 -0.54 6.21
C ILE A 16 2.44 0.89 6.62
N LYS A 17 3.26 1.55 5.81
CA LYS A 17 3.64 2.93 6.04
C LYS A 17 2.59 3.89 5.51
N ASP A 18 2.14 3.66 4.29
CA ASP A 18 1.13 4.49 3.64
C ASP A 18 0.24 3.66 2.74
N ALA A 19 -0.99 4.14 2.54
CA ALA A 19 -1.95 3.50 1.67
C ALA A 19 -2.74 4.57 0.93
N ILE A 20 -2.99 4.34 -0.36
CA ILE A 20 -3.83 5.21 -1.18
C ILE A 20 -4.96 4.37 -1.73
N VAL A 21 -6.19 4.70 -1.34
CA VAL A 21 -7.38 3.99 -1.82
C VAL A 21 -7.87 4.66 -3.10
N ILE A 22 -8.10 3.86 -4.12
CA ILE A 22 -8.58 4.27 -5.42
C ILE A 22 -10.00 3.73 -5.61
N GLY A 23 -10.93 4.57 -5.99
CA GLY A 23 -12.29 4.07 -6.16
C GLY A 23 -13.22 5.00 -6.93
N ASP A 24 -12.81 6.24 -7.20
CA ASP A 24 -13.65 7.21 -7.90
C ASP A 24 -13.92 6.72 -9.32
N LYS A 25 -15.21 6.58 -9.65
CA LYS A 25 -15.64 6.13 -10.98
C LYS A 25 -15.09 4.76 -11.39
N ARG A 26 -14.73 3.94 -10.40
CA ARG A 26 -14.24 2.58 -10.62
C ARG A 26 -15.26 1.56 -10.13
N LYS A 27 -15.14 0.34 -10.64
CA LYS A 27 -16.08 -0.75 -10.32
C LYS A 27 -15.97 -1.24 -8.88
N PHE A 28 -14.80 -1.07 -8.27
CA PHE A 28 -14.54 -1.52 -6.90
C PHE A 28 -13.40 -0.69 -6.32
N LEU A 29 -13.18 -0.81 -5.02
CA LEU A 29 -12.08 -0.12 -4.36
C LEU A 29 -10.81 -0.95 -4.49
N SER A 30 -9.71 -0.26 -4.73
CA SER A 30 -8.38 -0.85 -4.75
C SER A 30 -7.43 0.04 -3.97
N ALA A 31 -6.22 -0.44 -3.74
CA ALA A 31 -5.24 0.32 -2.95
C ALA A 31 -3.84 0.18 -3.50
N LEU A 32 -3.08 1.27 -3.41
CA LEU A 32 -1.63 1.25 -3.57
C LEU A 32 -1.05 1.27 -2.17
N ILE A 33 -0.15 0.36 -1.89
CA ILE A 33 0.41 0.16 -0.55
C ILE A 33 1.91 0.42 -0.54
N ALA A 34 2.34 1.29 0.38
CA ALA A 34 3.76 1.50 0.67
C ALA A 34 4.07 0.79 1.97
N ILE A 35 4.95 -0.22 1.93
CA ILE A 35 5.29 -0.98 3.12
C ILE A 35 6.24 -0.20 4.03
N GLU A 36 6.19 -0.50 5.33
CA GLU A 36 7.17 0.02 6.29
C GLU A 36 8.38 -0.92 6.22
N PHE A 37 9.42 -0.46 5.52
CA PHE A 37 10.55 -1.30 5.16
C PHE A 37 11.19 -2.01 6.36
N ASP A 38 11.51 -1.25 7.42
CA ASP A 38 12.19 -1.83 8.58
C ASP A 38 11.37 -2.93 9.23
N THR A 39 10.09 -2.70 9.41
CA THR A 39 9.19 -3.67 10.05
C THR A 39 9.03 -4.91 9.20
N VAL A 40 8.80 -4.74 7.91
CA VAL A 40 8.61 -5.88 7.00
C VAL A 40 9.90 -6.63 6.80
N SER A 41 11.03 -5.93 6.72
CA SER A 41 12.34 -6.55 6.59
C SER A 41 12.66 -7.42 7.79
N ASN A 42 12.43 -6.93 9.01
CA ASN A 42 12.62 -7.71 10.23
C ASN A 42 11.71 -8.94 10.27
N TRP A 43 10.47 -8.78 9.84
CA TRP A 43 9.53 -9.90 9.74
C TRP A 43 10.06 -10.95 8.75
N ALA A 44 10.56 -10.51 7.60
CA ALA A 44 11.10 -11.41 6.57
C ALA A 44 12.32 -12.16 7.08
N LEU A 45 13.22 -11.48 7.81
CA LEU A 45 14.39 -12.13 8.38
C LEU A 45 14.00 -13.22 9.38
N ARG A 46 12.98 -12.97 10.19
CA ARG A 46 12.50 -13.97 11.16
C ARG A 46 11.86 -15.17 10.47
N LYS A 47 11.33 -14.97 9.25
CA LYS A 47 10.73 -16.05 8.48
C LYS A 47 11.70 -16.70 7.49
N ASN A 48 12.98 -16.28 7.53
CA ASN A 48 14.02 -16.77 6.63
C ASN A 48 13.71 -16.50 5.16
N ILE A 49 13.13 -15.32 4.88
CA ILE A 49 12.84 -14.88 3.53
C ILE A 49 13.96 -13.94 3.08
N PRO A 50 14.82 -14.36 2.14
CA PRO A 50 15.93 -13.52 1.70
C PRO A 50 15.41 -12.37 0.82
N HIS A 51 16.04 -11.20 0.98
CA HIS A 51 15.74 -10.04 0.16
C HIS A 51 16.95 -9.11 0.16
N THR A 52 17.05 -8.25 -0.85
CA THR A 52 18.18 -7.32 -0.99
C THR A 52 17.76 -5.87 -0.90
N THR A 53 16.71 -5.47 -1.60
CA THR A 53 16.29 -4.07 -1.70
C THR A 53 14.82 -3.94 -1.30
N TYR A 54 14.38 -2.68 -1.15
CA TYR A 54 12.96 -2.38 -0.94
C TYR A 54 12.10 -3.01 -2.03
N ARG A 55 12.51 -2.82 -3.28
CA ARG A 55 11.77 -3.36 -4.42
C ARG A 55 11.68 -4.88 -4.37
N ASP A 56 12.81 -5.53 -4.11
CA ASP A 56 12.86 -6.98 -3.99
C ASP A 56 11.91 -7.48 -2.91
N LEU A 57 11.97 -6.84 -1.73
CA LEU A 57 11.09 -7.20 -0.63
C LEU A 57 9.62 -7.02 -1.00
N SER A 58 9.27 -5.91 -1.65
CA SER A 58 7.89 -5.65 -2.03
C SER A 58 7.34 -6.62 -3.07
N GLU A 59 8.21 -7.30 -3.81
CA GLU A 59 7.81 -8.25 -4.84
C GLU A 59 7.68 -9.68 -4.31
N LYS A 60 8.09 -9.95 -3.06
CA LYS A 60 7.97 -11.29 -2.49
C LYS A 60 6.50 -11.67 -2.28
N GLN A 61 6.15 -12.89 -2.70
CA GLN A 61 4.77 -13.37 -2.54
C GLN A 61 4.36 -13.41 -1.07
N GLU A 62 5.28 -13.80 -0.20
CA GLU A 62 5.03 -13.86 1.25
C GLU A 62 4.66 -12.48 1.81
N VAL A 63 5.32 -11.44 1.32
CA VAL A 63 5.03 -10.06 1.73
C VAL A 63 3.66 -9.63 1.20
N LYS A 64 3.36 -9.98 -0.05
CA LYS A 64 2.03 -9.70 -0.62
C LYS A 64 0.93 -10.36 0.20
N ASP A 65 1.14 -11.60 0.60
CA ASP A 65 0.17 -12.33 1.42
C ASP A 65 0.00 -11.68 2.79
N LEU A 66 1.11 -11.24 3.39
CA LEU A 66 1.08 -10.54 4.67
C LEU A 66 0.25 -9.24 4.57
N ILE A 67 0.52 -8.44 3.56
CA ILE A 67 -0.17 -7.18 3.36
C ILE A 67 -1.67 -7.43 3.08
N TRP A 68 -1.98 -8.45 2.29
CA TRP A 68 -3.38 -8.78 2.01
C TRP A 68 -4.15 -9.12 3.30
N LYS A 69 -3.52 -9.85 4.21
CA LYS A 69 -4.14 -10.14 5.51
C LYS A 69 -4.44 -8.87 6.29
N GLU A 70 -3.53 -7.89 6.24
CA GLU A 70 -3.74 -6.61 6.92
C GLU A 70 -4.88 -5.82 6.28
N ILE A 71 -4.99 -5.88 4.96
CA ILE A 71 -6.10 -5.24 4.25
C ILE A 71 -7.43 -5.89 4.63
N LEU A 72 -7.46 -7.21 4.73
CA LEU A 72 -8.68 -7.93 5.12
C LEU A 72 -9.13 -7.56 6.54
N LYS A 73 -8.18 -7.36 7.45
CA LYS A 73 -8.50 -6.88 8.81
C LYS A 73 -9.17 -5.51 8.76
N ALA A 74 -8.68 -4.62 7.89
CA ALA A 74 -9.27 -3.30 7.72
C ALA A 74 -10.67 -3.40 7.13
N ASN A 75 -10.87 -4.31 6.17
CA ASN A 75 -12.18 -4.53 5.55
C ASN A 75 -13.22 -4.97 6.58
N GLU A 76 -12.82 -5.81 7.54
CA GLU A 76 -13.72 -6.27 8.60
C GLU A 76 -14.24 -5.14 9.47
N GLN A 77 -13.49 -4.04 9.56
CA GLN A 77 -13.86 -2.89 10.38
C GLN A 77 -14.75 -1.89 9.64
N THR A 78 -14.98 -2.11 8.36
CA THR A 78 -15.82 -1.25 7.53
C THR A 78 -16.96 -2.09 6.93
N SER A 79 -18.19 -1.78 7.26
CA SER A 79 -19.32 -2.62 6.92
C SER A 79 -19.69 -2.63 5.43
N SER A 80 -19.36 -1.57 4.70
CA SER A 80 -19.80 -1.44 3.31
C SER A 80 -18.69 -1.09 2.32
N LEU A 81 -17.46 -0.91 2.82
CA LEU A 81 -16.34 -0.48 1.99
C LEU A 81 -15.25 -1.54 2.05
N GLU A 82 -14.98 -2.16 0.93
CA GLU A 82 -14.09 -3.30 0.87
C GLU A 82 -13.06 -3.14 -0.23
N ILE A 83 -11.78 -3.23 0.13
CA ILE A 83 -10.69 -3.23 -0.84
C ILE A 83 -10.65 -4.61 -1.49
N ARG A 84 -10.78 -4.65 -2.80
CA ARG A 84 -10.80 -5.94 -3.53
C ARG A 84 -9.48 -6.30 -4.19
N LYS A 85 -8.67 -5.30 -4.51
CA LYS A 85 -7.35 -5.53 -5.11
C LYS A 85 -6.37 -4.52 -4.56
N PHE A 86 -5.10 -4.87 -4.60
CA PHE A 86 -4.05 -3.95 -4.21
C PHE A 86 -2.79 -4.19 -5.03
N ARG A 87 -1.91 -3.19 -5.04
CA ARG A 87 -0.57 -3.32 -5.60
C ARG A 87 0.41 -2.65 -4.66
N MET A 88 1.60 -3.21 -4.56
CA MET A 88 2.67 -2.64 -3.76
C MET A 88 3.38 -1.57 -4.57
N ILE A 89 3.68 -0.45 -3.92
CA ILE A 89 4.53 0.57 -4.52
C ILE A 89 5.96 0.03 -4.43
N PRO A 90 6.68 -0.10 -5.56
CA PRO A 90 7.97 -0.82 -5.60
C PRO A 90 9.17 0.00 -5.14
N LYS A 91 8.96 1.15 -4.51
CA LYS A 91 10.04 2.01 -4.03
C LYS A 91 9.58 2.72 -2.76
N GLU A 92 10.54 3.17 -1.94
CA GLU A 92 10.22 4.03 -0.82
C GLU A 92 9.82 5.40 -1.36
N LEU A 93 8.77 5.98 -0.79
CA LEU A 93 8.33 7.30 -1.17
C LEU A 93 9.31 8.35 -0.66
N ASP A 94 9.58 9.34 -1.48
CA ASP A 94 10.62 10.34 -1.21
C ASP A 94 10.10 11.73 -1.54
N HIS A 95 10.38 12.68 -0.67
CA HIS A 95 9.97 14.04 -0.92
C HIS A 95 10.81 14.71 -2.04
N GLU A 96 12.03 14.26 -2.27
CA GLU A 96 12.86 14.75 -3.37
C GLU A 96 12.29 14.39 -4.74
N ASP A 97 11.58 13.27 -4.81
CA ASP A 97 10.90 12.83 -6.04
C ASP A 97 9.52 13.47 -6.19
N GLY A 98 9.13 14.35 -5.28
CA GLY A 98 7.84 15.01 -5.32
C GLY A 98 6.68 14.17 -4.82
N GLU A 99 6.95 13.01 -4.22
CA GLU A 99 5.93 12.08 -3.73
C GLU A 99 5.41 12.44 -2.35
N LEU A 100 6.24 13.10 -1.56
CA LEU A 100 5.90 13.51 -0.20
C LEU A 100 6.09 15.02 -0.04
N THR A 101 5.33 15.61 0.87
CA THR A 101 5.54 16.99 1.27
C THR A 101 6.75 17.08 2.21
N ALA A 102 7.18 18.29 2.53
CA ALA A 102 8.27 18.52 3.48
C ALA A 102 7.96 17.93 4.86
N THR A 103 6.69 17.79 5.21
CA THR A 103 6.26 17.17 6.47
C THR A 103 5.98 15.67 6.32
N GLN A 104 6.46 15.05 5.27
CA GLN A 104 6.35 13.62 4.98
C GLN A 104 4.92 13.12 4.75
N LYS A 105 4.03 14.01 4.32
CA LYS A 105 2.67 13.60 3.93
C LYS A 105 2.65 13.27 2.44
N ILE A 106 1.91 12.22 2.08
CA ILE A 106 1.85 11.79 0.68
C ILE A 106 1.12 12.81 -0.18
N LYS A 107 1.61 12.97 -1.40
CA LYS A 107 0.96 13.80 -2.42
C LYS A 107 0.15 12.86 -3.31
N ARG A 108 -1.11 12.67 -2.94
CA ARG A 108 -2.00 11.69 -3.57
C ARG A 108 -2.05 11.80 -5.10
N ASN A 109 -2.22 13.02 -5.62
CA ASN A 109 -2.35 13.22 -7.06
C ASN A 109 -1.08 12.83 -7.82
N VAL A 110 0.09 13.14 -7.23
CA VAL A 110 1.38 12.77 -7.82
C VAL A 110 1.52 11.26 -7.89
N LEU A 111 1.17 10.57 -6.80
CA LEU A 111 1.27 9.11 -6.75
C LEU A 111 0.30 8.43 -7.71
N ILE A 112 -0.91 8.93 -7.82
CA ILE A 112 -1.89 8.36 -8.75
C ILE A 112 -1.39 8.48 -10.19
N GLU A 113 -0.81 9.60 -10.55
CA GLU A 113 -0.25 9.81 -11.88
C GLU A 113 0.99 8.93 -12.10
N GLN A 114 1.90 8.92 -11.13
CA GLN A 114 3.15 8.19 -11.24
C GLN A 114 2.95 6.68 -11.35
N PHE A 115 2.00 6.13 -10.63
CA PHE A 115 1.72 4.71 -10.60
C PHE A 115 0.44 4.34 -11.35
N ASN A 116 0.06 5.16 -12.33
CA ASN A 116 -1.14 4.94 -13.10
C ASN A 116 -1.18 3.55 -13.76
N GLU A 117 -0.05 3.06 -14.23
CA GLU A 117 0.00 1.73 -14.85
C GLU A 117 -0.39 0.62 -13.88
N LEU A 118 0.08 0.71 -12.63
CA LEU A 118 -0.29 -0.25 -11.60
C LEU A 118 -1.79 -0.17 -11.29
N ILE A 119 -2.32 1.05 -11.26
CA ILE A 119 -3.75 1.25 -11.01
C ILE A 119 -4.58 0.64 -12.13
N GLU A 120 -4.22 0.89 -13.37
CA GLU A 120 -4.96 0.34 -14.51
C GLU A 120 -4.88 -1.18 -14.56
N GLU A 121 -3.75 -1.76 -14.16
CA GLU A 121 -3.63 -3.21 -14.04
C GLU A 121 -4.69 -3.82 -13.12
N MET A 122 -4.98 -3.13 -12.02
CA MET A 122 -5.97 -3.64 -11.05
C MET A 122 -7.38 -3.66 -11.61
N TYR A 123 -7.64 -2.85 -12.62
CA TYR A 123 -8.98 -2.71 -13.21
C TYR A 123 -9.10 -3.35 -14.60
N SER A 124 -8.02 -3.91 -15.10
CA SER A 124 -8.05 -4.56 -16.42
C SER A 124 -8.61 -5.98 -16.39
#